data_8911be10bf0d976bbc9f5d7fc5fb0ead
#
_entry.id   8911be10bf0d976bbc9f5d7fc5fb0ead
#
_cell.length_a   1.000
_cell.length_b   1.000
_cell.length_c   1.000
_cell.angle_alpha   90.00
_cell.angle_beta   90.00
_cell.angle_gamma   90.00
#
_symmetry.space_group_name_H-M   'P 1'
#
loop_
_entity.id
_entity.type
_entity.pdbx_description
1 polymer ?
#
loop_
_entity_poly.entity_id
_entity_poly.type
_entity_poly.pdbx_seq_one_letter_code
_entity_poly.pdbx_strand_id
1 'polypeptide(L)'
;HACFRNATSPSAQHAEANATHPAVGVFGPNHRKIRLLNTCIDDNDTPGHSDYRHGTHVVDSLACHDVYSERAGLQPTNGSSLAHGAFLVVQDIVSQEGWTPPPVDELLWEASAQGAMIHSNSWGDDTTAYTERTGRFDAYARAMPWSAAFIAPGNGGEGVLEPANGRNVIAISATGKSVETERWGGTAYGPTNIGTDGIFMLAPGASIQS
;
A
#
# COMPACT_ATOMS: atom_id res chain seq x y z
N HIS A 1 -8.50 2.58 12.06
CA HIS A 1 -9.67 2.78 11.20
C HIS A 1 -10.71 1.67 11.40
N ALA A 2 -12.01 1.97 11.22
CA ALA A 2 -13.10 1.00 11.44
C ALA A 2 -12.97 -0.25 10.55
N CYS A 3 -12.50 -0.07 9.32
CA CYS A 3 -12.30 -1.15 8.35
C CYS A 3 -11.37 -2.25 8.83
N PHE A 4 -10.42 -1.94 9.71
CA PHE A 4 -9.32 -2.84 10.09
C PHE A 4 -9.44 -3.40 11.50
N ARG A 5 -10.37 -2.88 12.31
CA ARG A 5 -10.58 -3.37 13.68
C ARG A 5 -11.07 -4.80 13.71
N ASN A 6 -10.67 -5.53 14.73
CA ASN A 6 -11.12 -6.90 14.92
C ASN A 6 -12.60 -6.97 15.32
N ALA A 7 -13.04 -6.03 16.15
CA ALA A 7 -14.42 -5.95 16.60
C ALA A 7 -15.38 -5.59 15.47
N THR A 8 -16.56 -6.21 15.47
CA THR A 8 -17.58 -6.05 14.43
C THR A 8 -18.86 -5.36 14.92
N SER A 9 -18.96 -5.04 16.22
CA SER A 9 -20.07 -4.26 16.76
C SER A 9 -19.65 -2.80 16.96
N PRO A 10 -20.57 -1.81 16.85
CA PRO A 10 -20.20 -0.40 17.01
C PRO A 10 -19.58 -0.06 18.35
N SER A 11 -20.13 -0.61 19.44
CA SER A 11 -19.61 -0.36 20.80
C SER A 11 -18.22 -0.95 21.00
N ALA A 12 -17.98 -2.18 20.52
CA ALA A 12 -16.67 -2.81 20.63
C ALA A 12 -15.63 -2.12 19.72
N GLN A 13 -16.01 -1.69 18.51
CA GLN A 13 -15.14 -0.90 17.65
C GLN A 13 -14.78 0.47 18.26
N HIS A 14 -15.73 1.09 18.97
CA HIS A 14 -15.46 2.35 19.69
C HIS A 14 -14.48 2.13 20.84
N ALA A 15 -14.64 1.07 21.61
CA ALA A 15 -13.70 0.69 22.67
C ALA A 15 -12.29 0.41 22.12
N GLU A 16 -12.19 -0.32 21.02
CA GLU A 16 -10.92 -0.62 20.34
C GLU A 16 -10.26 0.66 19.78
N ALA A 17 -11.04 1.65 19.31
CA ALA A 17 -10.54 2.94 18.83
C ALA A 17 -9.94 3.82 19.93
N ASN A 18 -10.42 3.65 21.15
CA ASN A 18 -9.98 4.43 22.30
C ASN A 18 -8.86 3.74 23.10
N ALA A 19 -8.39 2.59 22.63
CA ALA A 19 -7.20 1.97 23.20
C ALA A 19 -5.98 2.88 23.00
N THR A 20 -5.21 3.08 24.05
CA THR A 20 -4.10 4.04 24.10
C THR A 20 -2.91 3.64 23.24
N HIS A 21 -2.81 2.36 22.85
CA HIS A 21 -1.79 1.86 21.94
C HIS A 21 -2.42 0.83 21.00
N PRO A 22 -2.30 0.99 19.68
CA PRO A 22 -2.62 -0.09 18.78
C PRO A 22 -1.70 -1.28 19.08
N ALA A 23 -2.26 -2.47 19.05
CA ALA A 23 -1.44 -3.66 19.15
C ALA A 23 -0.53 -3.73 17.91
N VAL A 24 0.77 -3.83 18.14
CA VAL A 24 1.79 -4.03 17.12
C VAL A 24 2.25 -5.47 17.19
N GLY A 25 2.57 -6.06 16.03
CA GLY A 25 3.09 -7.41 15.94
C GLY A 25 2.21 -8.37 15.14
N VAL A 26 2.41 -9.66 15.35
CA VAL A 26 1.66 -10.71 14.68
C VAL A 26 0.33 -10.93 15.37
N PHE A 27 -0.76 -10.65 14.68
CA PHE A 27 -2.13 -10.83 15.18
C PHE A 27 -2.63 -12.28 15.02
N GLY A 28 -2.01 -13.02 14.13
CA GLY A 28 -2.34 -14.42 13.85
C GLY A 28 -3.64 -14.62 13.07
N PRO A 29 -4.07 -15.88 12.93
CA PRO A 29 -5.18 -16.25 12.03
C PRO A 29 -6.56 -15.80 12.50
N ASN A 30 -6.71 -15.48 13.76
CA ASN A 30 -8.02 -15.16 14.34
C ASN A 30 -8.41 -13.68 14.21
N HIS A 31 -7.48 -12.80 13.86
CA HIS A 31 -7.83 -11.41 13.60
C HIS A 31 -8.55 -11.30 12.26
N ARG A 32 -9.66 -10.57 12.27
CA ARG A 32 -10.55 -10.43 11.11
C ARG A 32 -9.86 -9.92 9.83
N LYS A 33 -8.86 -9.06 9.98
CA LYS A 33 -8.30 -8.29 8.87
C LYS A 33 -6.77 -8.26 8.84
N ILE A 34 -6.12 -8.08 9.97
CA ILE A 34 -4.68 -7.85 10.08
C ILE A 34 -3.99 -9.14 10.49
N ARG A 35 -2.96 -9.54 9.78
CA ARG A 35 -2.04 -10.63 10.14
C ARG A 35 -0.82 -10.12 10.88
N LEU A 36 -0.26 -9.01 10.40
CA LEU A 36 0.85 -8.32 10.99
C LEU A 36 0.62 -6.82 10.88
N LEU A 37 0.86 -6.10 11.96
CA LEU A 37 1.11 -4.67 11.97
C LEU A 37 2.51 -4.47 12.52
N ASN A 38 3.42 -4.02 11.69
CA ASN A 38 4.80 -3.75 12.06
C ASN A 38 5.10 -2.26 11.89
N THR A 39 5.53 -1.64 12.98
CA THR A 39 6.12 -0.31 12.96
C THR A 39 7.63 -0.51 12.79
N CYS A 40 8.06 -0.65 11.54
CA CYS A 40 9.46 -0.98 11.23
C CYS A 40 10.43 0.09 11.73
N ILE A 41 9.95 1.32 11.84
CA ILE A 41 10.76 2.49 12.21
C ILE A 41 10.23 3.12 13.50
N ASP A 42 8.98 3.57 13.51
CA ASP A 42 8.30 4.09 14.70
C ASP A 42 6.78 3.95 14.53
N ASP A 43 6.00 4.42 15.50
CA ASP A 43 4.54 4.40 15.48
C ASP A 43 3.93 5.82 15.46
N ASN A 44 4.72 6.80 15.04
CA ASN A 44 4.35 8.19 15.07
C ASN A 44 4.21 8.77 13.66
N ASP A 45 3.05 9.30 13.39
CA ASP A 45 2.81 10.17 12.24
C ASP A 45 2.95 11.64 12.64
N THR A 46 3.55 12.47 11.79
CA THR A 46 3.62 13.91 12.00
C THR A 46 2.40 14.61 11.39
N PRO A 47 1.44 15.10 12.19
CA PRO A 47 0.31 15.84 11.67
C PRO A 47 0.74 17.05 10.83
N GLY A 48 0.15 17.18 9.64
CA GLY A 48 0.48 18.26 8.70
C GLY A 48 1.60 17.93 7.71
N HIS A 49 2.29 16.80 7.86
CA HIS A 49 3.17 16.31 6.82
C HIS A 49 2.36 15.81 5.60
N SER A 50 2.93 15.88 4.40
CA SER A 50 2.25 15.45 3.17
C SER A 50 1.85 13.98 3.21
N ASP A 51 2.61 13.15 3.91
CA ASP A 51 2.40 11.70 4.00
C ASP A 51 1.55 11.29 5.21
N TYR A 52 1.09 12.26 6.00
CA TYR A 52 0.25 11.99 7.15
C TYR A 52 -0.98 11.18 6.77
N ARG A 53 -1.11 10.00 7.38
CA ARG A 53 -2.15 9.00 7.07
C ARG A 53 -2.17 8.47 5.63
N HIS A 54 -1.12 8.70 4.83
CA HIS A 54 -1.05 8.21 3.46
C HIS A 54 -1.18 6.68 3.40
N GLY A 55 -0.41 5.94 4.20
CA GLY A 55 -0.50 4.49 4.27
C GLY A 55 -1.89 3.98 4.68
N THR A 56 -2.58 4.66 5.62
CA THR A 56 -3.96 4.33 5.99
C THR A 56 -4.89 4.49 4.80
N HIS A 57 -4.78 5.58 4.04
CA HIS A 57 -5.58 5.84 2.84
C HIS A 57 -5.33 4.77 1.76
N VAL A 58 -4.08 4.39 1.53
CA VAL A 58 -3.70 3.34 0.57
C VAL A 58 -4.33 1.99 0.95
N VAL A 59 -4.17 1.58 2.21
CA VAL A 59 -4.71 0.31 2.70
C VAL A 59 -6.24 0.30 2.69
N ASP A 60 -6.86 1.44 2.99
CA ASP A 60 -8.31 1.59 2.96
C ASP A 60 -8.85 1.44 1.53
N SER A 61 -8.26 2.14 0.57
CA SER A 61 -8.59 2.01 -0.85
C SER A 61 -8.43 0.57 -1.37
N LEU A 62 -7.42 -0.15 -0.87
CA LEU A 62 -7.13 -1.52 -1.28
C LEU A 62 -8.13 -2.52 -0.71
N ALA A 63 -8.36 -2.47 0.60
CA ALA A 63 -8.94 -3.62 1.32
C ALA A 63 -9.85 -3.25 2.50
N CYS A 64 -10.41 -2.06 2.55
CA CYS A 64 -11.41 -1.73 3.57
C CYS A 64 -12.57 -2.73 3.55
N HIS A 65 -13.01 -3.16 4.73
CA HIS A 65 -14.20 -3.96 4.91
C HIS A 65 -15.14 -3.29 5.92
N ASP A 66 -16.13 -2.59 5.42
CA ASP A 66 -17.16 -1.94 6.26
C ASP A 66 -18.22 -2.94 6.75
N VAL A 67 -17.86 -3.71 7.77
CA VAL A 67 -18.73 -4.72 8.37
C VAL A 67 -19.94 -4.10 9.05
N TYR A 68 -19.87 -2.82 9.44
CA TYR A 68 -20.97 -2.15 10.11
C TYR A 68 -22.10 -1.83 9.15
N SER A 69 -21.80 -1.27 8.01
CA SER A 69 -22.80 -0.98 6.97
C SER A 69 -23.46 -2.25 6.46
N GLU A 70 -22.71 -3.32 6.25
CA GLU A 70 -23.25 -4.62 5.86
C GLU A 70 -24.26 -5.16 6.88
N ARG A 71 -23.91 -5.14 8.19
CA ARG A 71 -24.78 -5.64 9.27
C ARG A 71 -25.99 -4.77 9.52
N ALA A 72 -25.89 -3.47 9.25
CA ALA A 72 -27.00 -2.55 9.37
C ALA A 72 -28.01 -2.68 8.20
N GLY A 73 -27.75 -3.58 7.25
CA GLY A 73 -28.59 -3.73 6.04
C GLY A 73 -28.52 -2.51 5.11
N LEU A 74 -27.61 -1.62 5.37
CA LEU A 74 -27.29 -0.53 4.46
C LEU A 74 -26.65 -1.16 3.22
N GLN A 75 -27.06 -0.72 2.03
CA GLN A 75 -26.38 -1.15 0.81
C GLN A 75 -24.86 -1.03 1.04
N PRO A 76 -24.03 -1.93 0.48
CA PRO A 76 -22.61 -1.74 0.51
C PRO A 76 -22.33 -0.37 -0.08
N THR A 77 -22.41 0.58 0.79
CA THR A 77 -22.11 1.96 0.49
C THR A 77 -20.62 2.01 0.22
N ASN A 78 -20.19 3.05 -0.36
CA ASN A 78 -18.83 3.42 -0.75
C ASN A 78 -17.70 3.12 0.26
N GLY A 79 -17.94 2.26 1.24
CA GLY A 79 -17.06 1.95 2.36
C GLY A 79 -16.32 0.62 2.29
N SER A 80 -16.62 -0.27 1.33
CA SER A 80 -15.86 -1.51 1.15
C SER A 80 -15.10 -1.52 -0.15
N SER A 81 -13.81 -1.83 -0.09
CA SER A 81 -12.91 -1.89 -1.24
C SER A 81 -13.07 -3.19 -2.01
N LEU A 82 -12.53 -3.25 -3.23
CA LEU A 82 -12.63 -4.43 -4.09
C LEU A 82 -12.01 -5.68 -3.44
N ALA A 83 -10.88 -5.53 -2.75
CA ALA A 83 -10.21 -6.61 -2.05
C ALA A 83 -10.63 -6.72 -0.56
N HIS A 84 -11.87 -6.37 -0.22
CA HIS A 84 -12.35 -6.33 1.16
C HIS A 84 -12.23 -7.66 1.91
N GLY A 85 -12.20 -8.79 1.22
CA GLY A 85 -11.97 -10.12 1.80
C GLY A 85 -10.50 -10.44 2.08
N ALA A 86 -9.55 -9.66 1.60
CA ALA A 86 -8.13 -9.92 1.83
C ALA A 86 -7.70 -9.69 3.27
N PHE A 87 -6.75 -10.49 3.74
CA PHE A 87 -5.99 -10.22 4.95
C PHE A 87 -4.81 -9.30 4.63
N LEU A 88 -4.35 -8.57 5.64
CA LEU A 88 -3.35 -7.53 5.49
C LEU A 88 -2.11 -7.80 6.34
N VAL A 89 -0.96 -7.55 5.75
CA VAL A 89 0.30 -7.25 6.43
C VAL A 89 0.57 -5.78 6.18
N VAL A 90 0.68 -5.00 7.24
CA VAL A 90 0.90 -3.55 7.16
C VAL A 90 2.25 -3.26 7.82
N GLN A 91 3.10 -2.54 7.11
CA GLN A 91 4.43 -2.17 7.55
C GLN A 91 4.58 -0.65 7.44
N ASP A 92 4.83 -0.01 8.57
CA ASP A 92 5.16 1.41 8.63
C ASP A 92 6.65 1.59 8.35
N ILE A 93 6.97 2.45 7.40
CA ILE A 93 8.33 2.62 6.87
C ILE A 93 8.82 4.06 6.87
N VAL A 94 8.03 4.99 7.42
CA VAL A 94 8.38 6.42 7.45
C VAL A 94 8.52 6.87 8.89
N SER A 95 9.70 7.39 9.26
CA SER A 95 9.93 7.93 10.59
C SER A 95 9.65 9.44 10.67
N GLN A 96 9.49 9.94 11.88
CA GLN A 96 9.44 11.39 12.13
C GLN A 96 10.73 12.13 11.70
N GLU A 97 11.85 11.42 11.67
CA GLU A 97 13.16 12.00 11.35
C GLU A 97 13.44 12.06 9.84
N GLY A 98 12.57 11.45 9.01
CA GLY A 98 12.68 11.48 7.56
C GLY A 98 12.58 10.14 6.89
N TRP A 99 12.95 10.12 5.59
CA TRP A 99 12.84 8.98 4.71
C TRP A 99 14.02 8.01 4.87
N THR A 100 13.87 7.02 5.71
CA THR A 100 14.86 5.96 5.97
C THR A 100 14.22 4.58 6.01
N PRO A 101 13.55 4.14 4.92
CA PRO A 101 12.85 2.87 4.94
C PRO A 101 13.82 1.70 5.14
N PRO A 102 13.36 0.60 5.79
CA PRO A 102 14.16 -0.61 5.93
C PRO A 102 14.57 -1.20 4.57
N PRO A 103 15.57 -2.09 4.55
CA PRO A 103 15.90 -2.83 3.34
C PRO A 103 14.69 -3.57 2.76
N VAL A 104 14.50 -3.45 1.46
CA VAL A 104 13.33 -4.00 0.74
C VAL A 104 13.15 -5.49 0.95
N ASP A 105 14.23 -6.23 0.96
CA ASP A 105 14.20 -7.69 1.16
C ASP A 105 13.69 -8.05 2.56
N GLU A 106 14.03 -7.30 3.59
CA GLU A 106 13.48 -7.51 4.94
C GLU A 106 11.96 -7.31 4.96
N LEU A 107 11.47 -6.23 4.34
CA LEU A 107 10.03 -5.96 4.24
C LEU A 107 9.29 -7.07 3.49
N LEU A 108 9.78 -7.46 2.33
CA LEU A 108 9.12 -8.44 1.48
C LEU A 108 9.15 -9.85 2.08
N TRP A 109 10.27 -10.26 2.67
CA TRP A 109 10.38 -11.56 3.33
C TRP A 109 9.55 -11.65 4.61
N GLU A 110 9.49 -10.58 5.40
CA GLU A 110 8.62 -10.52 6.59
C GLU A 110 7.15 -10.67 6.18
N ALA A 111 6.70 -9.91 5.17
CA ALA A 111 5.34 -10.01 4.65
C ALA A 111 5.02 -11.42 4.12
N SER A 112 5.94 -12.03 3.37
CA SER A 112 5.78 -13.39 2.84
C SER A 112 5.71 -14.44 3.95
N ALA A 113 6.44 -14.27 5.03
CA ALA A 113 6.38 -15.14 6.20
C ALA A 113 4.99 -15.16 6.86
N GLN A 114 4.20 -14.09 6.67
CA GLN A 114 2.80 -14.00 7.08
C GLN A 114 1.81 -14.40 5.98
N GLY A 115 2.29 -14.92 4.87
CA GLY A 115 1.49 -15.40 3.74
C GLY A 115 1.09 -14.35 2.72
N ALA A 116 1.62 -13.12 2.79
CA ALA A 116 1.37 -12.10 1.77
C ALA A 116 2.13 -12.43 0.48
N MET A 117 1.42 -12.51 -0.64
CA MET A 117 1.97 -12.75 -1.97
C MET A 117 1.74 -11.57 -2.92
N ILE A 118 0.89 -10.64 -2.53
CA ILE A 118 0.60 -9.40 -3.26
C ILE A 118 1.10 -8.24 -2.41
N HIS A 119 2.02 -7.46 -2.95
CA HIS A 119 2.62 -6.32 -2.29
C HIS A 119 2.20 -5.03 -2.99
N SER A 120 1.64 -4.09 -2.25
CA SER A 120 1.26 -2.76 -2.73
C SER A 120 2.20 -1.72 -2.15
N ASN A 121 2.90 -0.99 -3.02
CA ASN A 121 3.97 -0.07 -2.66
C ASN A 121 3.71 1.30 -3.29
N SER A 122 3.17 2.24 -2.50
CA SER A 122 2.93 3.61 -2.92
C SER A 122 4.03 4.54 -2.38
N TRP A 123 5.29 4.14 -2.58
CA TRP A 123 6.48 4.83 -2.08
C TRP A 123 7.69 4.55 -2.97
N GLY A 124 8.72 5.37 -2.85
CA GLY A 124 9.97 5.25 -3.59
C GLY A 124 10.88 6.45 -3.35
N ASP A 125 11.99 6.51 -4.04
CA ASP A 125 12.92 7.64 -4.01
C ASP A 125 12.80 8.50 -5.27
N ASP A 126 13.12 9.77 -5.16
CA ASP A 126 13.10 10.75 -6.25
C ASP A 126 14.29 10.55 -7.22
N THR A 127 14.39 9.37 -7.77
CA THR A 127 15.41 9.04 -8.76
C THR A 127 14.89 8.06 -9.80
N THR A 128 15.32 8.26 -11.05
CA THR A 128 15.05 7.33 -12.16
C THR A 128 16.16 6.30 -12.33
N ALA A 129 17.20 6.35 -11.49
CA ALA A 129 18.29 5.40 -11.52
C ALA A 129 17.83 4.02 -11.06
N TYR A 130 18.34 2.97 -11.68
CA TYR A 130 18.17 1.60 -11.19
C TYR A 130 19.21 1.37 -10.08
N THR A 131 18.78 1.48 -8.84
CA THR A 131 19.68 1.34 -7.68
C THR A 131 19.58 -0.02 -7.01
N GLU A 132 20.25 -0.17 -5.89
CA GLU A 132 20.16 -1.38 -5.05
C GLU A 132 18.73 -1.66 -4.60
N ARG A 133 17.93 -0.62 -4.28
CA ARG A 133 16.52 -0.76 -3.88
C ARG A 133 15.70 -1.47 -4.94
N THR A 134 15.78 -1.00 -6.18
CA THR A 134 15.12 -1.66 -7.33
C THR A 134 15.64 -3.07 -7.54
N GLY A 135 16.97 -3.26 -7.44
CA GLY A 135 17.60 -4.57 -7.61
C GLY A 135 17.11 -5.59 -6.57
N ARG A 136 16.81 -5.18 -5.34
CA ARG A 136 16.26 -6.05 -4.30
C ARG A 136 14.82 -6.49 -4.60
N PHE A 137 13.98 -5.62 -5.16
CA PHE A 137 12.66 -6.01 -5.67
C PHE A 137 12.76 -7.07 -6.77
N ASP A 138 13.63 -6.82 -7.75
CA ASP A 138 13.85 -7.78 -8.85
C ASP A 138 14.41 -9.12 -8.37
N ALA A 139 15.31 -9.10 -7.39
CA ALA A 139 15.85 -10.33 -6.79
C ALA A 139 14.78 -11.10 -6.02
N TYR A 140 13.94 -10.41 -5.25
CA TYR A 140 12.83 -11.03 -4.55
C TYR A 140 11.82 -11.66 -5.51
N ALA A 141 11.38 -10.94 -6.55
CA ALA A 141 10.46 -11.46 -7.55
C ALA A 141 11.00 -12.71 -8.27
N ARG A 142 12.31 -12.76 -8.49
CA ARG A 142 12.97 -13.95 -9.04
C ARG A 142 12.96 -15.13 -8.06
N ALA A 143 13.12 -14.88 -6.78
CA ALA A 143 13.11 -15.91 -5.74
C ALA A 143 11.68 -16.40 -5.42
N MET A 144 10.69 -15.52 -5.59
CA MET A 144 9.28 -15.76 -5.29
C MET A 144 8.40 -15.51 -6.53
N PRO A 145 8.47 -16.36 -7.56
CA PRO A 145 7.85 -16.11 -8.86
C PRO A 145 6.30 -16.11 -8.85
N TRP A 146 5.68 -16.53 -7.76
CA TRP A 146 4.23 -16.48 -7.51
C TRP A 146 3.81 -15.25 -6.70
N SER A 147 4.75 -14.38 -6.38
CA SER A 147 4.49 -13.10 -5.72
C SER A 147 4.44 -11.97 -6.75
N ALA A 148 3.66 -10.93 -6.47
CA ALA A 148 3.54 -9.75 -7.32
C ALA A 148 3.71 -8.47 -6.51
N ALA A 149 4.66 -7.62 -6.92
CA ALA A 149 4.88 -6.30 -6.35
C ALA A 149 4.29 -5.23 -7.28
N PHE A 150 3.20 -4.60 -6.84
CA PHE A 150 2.58 -3.45 -7.48
C PHE A 150 3.20 -2.18 -6.90
N ILE A 151 3.68 -1.28 -7.76
CA ILE A 151 4.45 -0.11 -7.35
C ILE A 151 3.95 1.14 -8.10
N ALA A 152 3.74 2.22 -7.36
CA ALA A 152 3.46 3.53 -7.93
C ALA A 152 4.73 4.11 -8.58
N PRO A 153 4.66 4.62 -9.82
CA PRO A 153 5.84 5.04 -10.56
C PRO A 153 6.35 6.44 -10.19
N GLY A 154 5.66 7.15 -9.32
CA GLY A 154 5.94 8.52 -8.93
C GLY A 154 4.92 9.54 -9.47
N ASN A 155 5.01 10.77 -8.97
CA ASN A 155 4.05 11.85 -9.22
C ASN A 155 4.65 13.05 -9.98
N GLY A 156 5.85 12.93 -10.50
CA GLY A 156 6.58 14.03 -11.16
C GLY A 156 6.25 14.26 -12.63
N GLY A 157 5.39 13.44 -13.23
CA GLY A 157 4.99 13.57 -14.65
C GLY A 157 6.00 13.03 -15.67
N GLU A 158 7.27 12.94 -15.35
CA GLU A 158 8.32 12.43 -16.25
C GLU A 158 9.22 11.41 -15.53
N GLY A 159 9.56 10.34 -16.26
CA GLY A 159 10.44 9.28 -15.78
C GLY A 159 9.81 8.39 -14.71
N VAL A 160 10.05 7.10 -14.83
CA VAL A 160 9.62 6.12 -13.82
C VAL A 160 10.64 6.12 -12.70
N LEU A 161 10.18 6.47 -11.49
CA LEU A 161 11.03 6.51 -10.30
C LEU A 161 11.28 5.10 -9.76
N GLU A 162 12.36 4.97 -8.95
CA GLU A 162 12.59 3.71 -8.25
C GLU A 162 11.59 3.53 -7.08
N PRO A 163 11.18 2.30 -6.75
CA PRO A 163 11.59 1.05 -7.37
C PRO A 163 10.70 0.59 -8.54
N ALA A 164 9.77 1.43 -9.01
CA ALA A 164 8.88 1.09 -10.12
C ALA A 164 9.61 0.89 -11.47
N ASN A 165 10.84 1.38 -11.58
CA ASN A 165 11.71 1.19 -12.74
C ASN A 165 12.35 -0.22 -12.81
N GLY A 166 11.98 -1.14 -11.91
CA GLY A 166 12.41 -2.53 -11.90
C GLY A 166 11.88 -3.34 -13.10
N ARG A 167 12.49 -4.49 -13.34
CA ARG A 167 12.14 -5.38 -14.46
C ARG A 167 11.10 -6.44 -14.10
N ASN A 168 11.01 -6.78 -12.81
CA ASN A 168 10.14 -7.83 -12.30
C ASN A 168 9.07 -7.27 -11.34
N VAL A 169 8.78 -5.99 -11.46
CA VAL A 169 7.72 -5.30 -10.71
C VAL A 169 6.59 -4.88 -11.64
N ILE A 170 5.44 -4.59 -11.09
CA ILE A 170 4.26 -4.17 -11.83
C ILE A 170 4.02 -2.69 -11.52
N ALA A 171 4.54 -1.80 -12.36
CA ALA A 171 4.34 -0.38 -12.22
C ALA A 171 2.96 0.04 -12.72
N ILE A 172 2.18 0.70 -11.87
CA ILE A 172 0.82 1.12 -12.16
C ILE A 172 0.73 2.64 -12.12
N SER A 173 0.54 3.25 -13.27
CA SER A 173 0.25 4.68 -13.39
C SER A 173 -1.23 4.99 -13.21
N ALA A 174 -1.56 6.27 -13.04
CA ALA A 174 -2.93 6.73 -12.80
C ALA A 174 -3.62 7.22 -14.07
N THR A 175 -4.91 6.90 -14.21
CA THR A 175 -5.84 7.63 -15.05
C THR A 175 -6.65 8.63 -14.24
N GLY A 176 -7.45 9.45 -14.89
CA GLY A 176 -8.52 10.20 -14.28
C GLY A 176 -9.56 9.30 -13.61
N LYS A 177 -10.66 9.89 -13.12
CA LYS A 177 -11.68 9.16 -12.37
C LYS A 177 -12.52 8.28 -13.29
N SER A 178 -12.62 7.02 -12.96
CA SER A 178 -13.53 5.95 -13.37
C SER A 178 -13.73 5.65 -14.87
N VAL A 179 -14.03 6.59 -15.72
CA VAL A 179 -14.34 6.34 -17.16
C VAL A 179 -13.36 7.02 -18.10
N GLU A 180 -12.43 7.77 -17.54
CA GLU A 180 -11.39 8.43 -18.32
C GLU A 180 -10.32 7.41 -18.68
N THR A 181 -9.99 7.34 -19.96
CA THR A 181 -8.93 6.49 -20.48
C THR A 181 -7.59 7.22 -20.59
N GLU A 182 -7.62 8.53 -20.39
CA GLU A 182 -6.42 9.34 -20.47
C GLU A 182 -5.60 9.25 -19.19
N ARG A 183 -4.29 9.22 -19.36
CA ARG A 183 -3.36 9.27 -18.26
C ARG A 183 -3.54 10.57 -17.46
N TRP A 184 -3.60 10.46 -16.14
CA TRP A 184 -3.57 11.63 -15.28
C TRP A 184 -2.22 12.37 -15.41
N GLY A 185 -2.27 13.69 -15.61
CA GLY A 185 -1.08 14.48 -15.93
C GLY A 185 0.02 14.52 -14.85
N GLY A 186 -0.32 14.20 -13.59
CA GLY A 186 0.62 14.15 -12.48
C GLY A 186 1.34 12.81 -12.29
N THR A 187 0.93 11.74 -12.98
CA THR A 187 1.58 10.43 -12.83
C THR A 187 2.85 10.32 -13.67
N ALA A 188 3.87 9.66 -13.13
CA ALA A 188 5.08 9.35 -13.89
C ALA A 188 4.81 8.34 -15.02
N TYR A 189 5.66 8.36 -16.03
CA TYR A 189 5.54 7.48 -17.20
C TYR A 189 6.91 7.16 -17.79
N GLY A 190 6.96 6.06 -18.54
CA GLY A 190 8.17 5.61 -19.23
C GLY A 190 8.59 6.46 -20.44
N PRO A 191 9.69 6.09 -21.08
CA PRO A 191 10.49 4.90 -20.77
C PRO A 191 11.34 5.07 -19.50
N THR A 192 11.84 3.94 -18.97
CA THR A 192 12.85 3.96 -17.90
C THR A 192 14.23 4.31 -18.45
N ASN A 193 15.15 4.71 -17.57
CA ASN A 193 16.54 4.98 -17.97
C ASN A 193 17.29 3.75 -18.53
N ILE A 194 16.80 2.55 -18.26
CA ILE A 194 17.35 1.30 -18.81
C ILE A 194 16.66 0.86 -20.11
N GLY A 195 15.77 1.70 -20.66
CA GLY A 195 15.16 1.51 -21.98
C GLY A 195 13.99 0.53 -22.00
N THR A 196 13.33 0.25 -20.88
CA THR A 196 12.06 -0.47 -20.83
C THR A 196 10.88 0.50 -20.85
N ASP A 197 9.69 0.04 -21.23
CA ASP A 197 8.47 0.87 -21.23
C ASP A 197 8.13 1.38 -19.82
N GLY A 198 8.46 0.61 -18.80
CA GLY A 198 8.38 0.99 -17.38
C GLY A 198 6.99 0.90 -16.78
N ILE A 199 5.94 1.22 -17.51
CA ILE A 199 4.56 1.15 -17.00
C ILE A 199 3.85 -0.07 -17.55
N PHE A 200 3.31 -0.90 -16.66
CA PHE A 200 2.59 -2.11 -17.04
C PHE A 200 1.14 -1.81 -17.42
N MET A 201 0.44 -0.99 -16.63
CA MET A 201 -0.95 -0.58 -16.90
C MET A 201 -1.28 0.75 -16.23
N LEU A 202 -2.46 1.24 -16.55
CA LEU A 202 -3.08 2.39 -15.91
C LEU A 202 -4.29 1.93 -15.08
N ALA A 203 -4.52 2.59 -13.95
CA ALA A 203 -5.70 2.38 -13.12
C ALA A 203 -6.28 3.73 -12.67
N PRO A 204 -7.59 3.82 -12.36
CA PRO A 204 -8.16 5.03 -11.78
C PRO A 204 -7.41 5.44 -10.51
N GLY A 205 -6.86 6.66 -10.48
CA GLY A 205 -6.02 7.13 -9.39
C GLY A 205 -6.24 8.60 -9.01
N ALA A 206 -7.03 9.34 -9.79
CA ALA A 206 -7.38 10.71 -9.45
C ALA A 206 -8.66 10.78 -8.61
N SER A 207 -8.65 11.66 -7.58
CA SER A 207 -9.84 11.90 -6.72
C SER A 207 -10.38 10.63 -6.05
N ILE A 208 -9.51 9.74 -5.61
CA ILE A 208 -9.87 8.55 -4.84
C ILE A 208 -10.28 8.97 -3.44
N GLN A 209 -11.36 8.36 -2.93
CA GLN A 209 -11.87 8.54 -1.58
C GLN A 209 -11.71 7.24 -0.78
N SER A 210 -11.27 7.37 0.46
CA SER A 210 -11.17 6.25 1.42
C SER A 210 -11.38 6.74 2.85
#